data_7148636d912428aa4cc42ff1129a0617
#
_entry.id   7148636d912428aa4cc42ff1129a0617
#
_cell.length_a   1.000
_cell.length_b   1.000
_cell.length_c   1.000
_cell.angle_alpha   90.00
_cell.angle_beta   90.00
_cell.angle_gamma   90.00
#
_symmetry.space_group_name_H-M   'P 1'
#
loop_
_entity.id
_entity.type
_entity.pdbx_description
1 polymer ?
#
loop_
_entity_poly.entity_id
_entity_poly.type
_entity_poly.pdbx_seq_one_letter_code
_entity_poly.pdbx_strand_id
1 'polypeptide(L)'
;MKSQNQTFSKFTLGNSGGFFRSFILSMLIISFFSSFKAPKNSPVALNGKLQVIGTQLSNQKGEALMLRGASFGWHNLWPRFYNQKAVAWLATDWKCNVVRASMGVGLDDSYLENPEYALKCVTNVVDGAIKQGIYVLIDFHSHKLHTAEAKTFFTQMAQKYKNVPNVIYEIWNEPDYFTWPEVKAYSEEVIAVIREIDPDNIILAGSPHWDQDLHLVAE
;
A
#
# COMPACT_ATOMS: atom_id res chain seq x y z
N MET A 1 23.39 13.51 -77.37
CA MET A 1 24.82 13.40 -77.65
C MET A 1 25.47 12.59 -76.54
N LYS A 2 26.15 11.47 -76.95
CA LYS A 2 27.13 10.67 -76.25
C LYS A 2 26.74 10.11 -74.85
N SER A 3 26.29 8.89 -74.68
CA SER A 3 27.01 7.61 -74.81
C SER A 3 28.35 7.55 -74.06
N GLN A 4 28.39 6.78 -73.01
CA GLN A 4 29.38 5.71 -72.90
C GLN A 4 29.04 4.70 -71.80
N ASN A 5 29.03 3.46 -72.21
CA ASN A 5 29.05 2.19 -71.46
C ASN A 5 30.41 1.97 -70.83
N GLN A 6 30.46 1.18 -69.80
CA GLN A 6 31.42 0.08 -69.54
C GLN A 6 31.28 -0.32 -68.04
N THR A 7 31.45 -1.45 -67.50
CA THR A 7 31.60 -2.83 -67.99
C THR A 7 31.63 -3.70 -66.69
N PHE A 8 31.09 -4.86 -66.78
CA PHE A 8 31.08 -5.90 -65.73
C PHE A 8 32.45 -6.24 -65.15
N SER A 9 32.51 -6.46 -63.84
CA SER A 9 33.42 -7.42 -63.26
C SER A 9 32.76 -8.23 -62.17
N LYS A 10 32.60 -9.53 -62.45
CA LYS A 10 32.24 -10.56 -61.48
C LYS A 10 33.47 -10.86 -60.60
N PHE A 11 33.27 -10.89 -59.31
CA PHE A 11 34.14 -11.66 -58.42
C PHE A 11 33.33 -12.55 -57.51
N THR A 12 33.70 -13.78 -57.48
CA THR A 12 33.09 -14.94 -56.84
C THR A 12 33.55 -15.11 -55.40
N LEU A 13 32.61 -15.57 -54.58
CA LEU A 13 32.71 -16.48 -53.44
C LEU A 13 33.91 -16.38 -52.46
N GLY A 14 33.56 -16.01 -51.24
CA GLY A 14 34.32 -16.38 -50.03
C GLY A 14 33.35 -16.68 -48.90
N ASN A 15 33.08 -17.95 -48.69
CA ASN A 15 32.27 -18.50 -47.61
C ASN A 15 33.13 -18.50 -46.33
N SER A 16 32.76 -17.71 -45.30
CA SER A 16 33.32 -17.93 -43.97
C SER A 16 32.21 -17.66 -42.93
N GLY A 17 31.73 -18.73 -42.35
CA GLY A 17 30.78 -18.75 -41.27
C GLY A 17 31.35 -18.03 -40.04
N GLY A 18 30.69 -16.93 -39.66
CA GLY A 18 30.91 -16.26 -38.42
C GLY A 18 29.67 -16.40 -37.56
N PHE A 19 29.74 -17.27 -36.56
CA PHE A 19 28.75 -17.43 -35.50
C PHE A 19 28.62 -16.10 -34.75
N PHE A 20 27.56 -15.33 -35.03
CA PHE A 20 27.13 -14.24 -34.15
C PHE A 20 26.50 -14.86 -32.91
N ARG A 21 27.28 -15.08 -31.86
CA ARG A 21 26.78 -15.33 -30.51
C ARG A 21 26.16 -14.02 -29.98
N SER A 22 24.86 -13.93 -30.06
CA SER A 22 24.08 -12.92 -29.29
C SER A 22 24.27 -13.19 -27.80
N PHE A 23 25.15 -12.43 -27.17
CA PHE A 23 25.20 -12.32 -25.73
C PHE A 23 23.94 -11.53 -25.26
N ILE A 24 22.90 -12.26 -24.92
CA ILE A 24 21.79 -11.67 -24.13
C ILE A 24 22.34 -11.48 -22.72
N LEU A 25 22.77 -10.25 -22.44
CA LEU A 25 23.11 -9.81 -21.10
C LEU A 25 21.80 -9.66 -20.32
N SER A 26 21.35 -10.75 -19.69
CA SER A 26 20.27 -10.71 -18.73
C SER A 26 20.74 -9.88 -17.53
N MET A 27 20.38 -8.59 -17.53
CA MET A 27 20.51 -7.72 -16.37
C MET A 27 19.56 -8.26 -15.30
N LEU A 28 20.06 -9.08 -14.39
CA LEU A 28 19.40 -9.42 -13.14
C LEU A 28 19.33 -8.13 -12.33
N ILE A 29 18.18 -7.45 -12.39
CA ILE A 29 17.87 -6.38 -11.45
C ILE A 29 17.64 -7.07 -10.10
N ILE A 30 18.73 -7.25 -9.35
CA ILE A 30 18.66 -7.61 -7.94
C ILE A 30 18.14 -6.35 -7.24
N SER A 31 16.82 -6.29 -7.04
CA SER A 31 16.22 -5.33 -6.15
C SER A 31 16.76 -5.60 -4.75
N PHE A 32 17.75 -4.84 -4.33
CA PHE A 32 18.18 -4.78 -2.95
C PHE A 32 17.01 -4.17 -2.15
N PHE A 33 16.05 -4.99 -1.79
CA PHE A 33 15.21 -4.69 -0.65
C PHE A 33 16.14 -4.72 0.55
N SER A 34 16.60 -3.54 0.97
CA SER A 34 17.24 -3.36 2.26
C SER A 34 16.21 -3.81 3.29
N SER A 35 16.31 -5.06 3.71
CA SER A 35 15.43 -5.66 4.71
C SER A 35 15.75 -4.96 6.03
N PHE A 36 15.06 -3.87 6.30
CA PHE A 36 15.05 -3.28 7.64
C PHE A 36 14.43 -4.32 8.57
N LYS A 37 15.28 -5.09 9.25
CA LYS A 37 14.80 -5.99 10.30
C LYS A 37 14.23 -5.14 11.42
N ALA A 38 12.94 -5.28 11.66
CA ALA A 38 12.30 -4.70 12.83
C ALA A 38 13.06 -5.10 14.12
N PRO A 39 13.06 -4.26 15.18
CA PRO A 39 13.69 -4.62 16.45
C PRO A 39 13.20 -5.98 16.94
N LYS A 40 14.10 -6.83 17.45
CA LYS A 40 13.78 -8.24 17.82
C LYS A 40 12.59 -8.41 18.76
N ASN A 41 12.35 -7.43 19.63
CA ASN A 41 11.24 -7.43 20.61
C ASN A 41 10.11 -6.48 20.21
N SER A 42 10.03 -6.10 18.93
CA SER A 42 8.95 -5.23 18.47
C SER A 42 7.62 -6.00 18.35
N PRO A 43 6.49 -5.31 18.42
CA PRO A 43 5.16 -5.92 18.28
C PRO A 43 5.05 -6.86 17.07
N VAL A 44 5.51 -6.45 15.91
CA VAL A 44 5.46 -7.28 14.68
C VAL A 44 6.44 -8.46 14.76
N ALA A 45 7.63 -8.28 15.34
CA ALA A 45 8.58 -9.37 15.49
C ALA A 45 8.08 -10.47 16.44
N LEU A 46 7.28 -10.11 17.44
CA LEU A 46 6.70 -11.04 18.42
C LEU A 46 5.43 -11.73 17.91
N ASN A 47 4.60 -10.99 17.15
CA ASN A 47 3.25 -11.44 16.79
C ASN A 47 3.11 -11.82 15.30
N GLY A 48 4.03 -11.36 14.44
CA GLY A 48 4.00 -11.65 13.01
C GLY A 48 2.83 -10.99 12.29
N LYS A 49 2.35 -11.67 11.25
CA LYS A 49 1.20 -11.25 10.47
C LYS A 49 -0.09 -11.41 11.26
N LEU A 50 -0.98 -10.44 11.15
CA LEU A 50 -2.29 -10.50 11.79
C LEU A 50 -3.27 -11.30 10.94
N GLN A 51 -4.24 -11.92 11.61
CA GLN A 51 -5.33 -12.67 11.00
C GLN A 51 -6.60 -12.51 11.83
N VAL A 52 -7.75 -12.78 11.22
CA VAL A 52 -9.03 -12.86 11.91
C VAL A 52 -9.41 -14.34 12.07
N ILE A 53 -9.65 -14.76 13.31
CA ILE A 53 -10.11 -16.12 13.63
C ILE A 53 -11.43 -16.01 14.37
N GLY A 54 -12.51 -16.41 13.71
CA GLY A 54 -13.86 -16.15 14.19
C GLY A 54 -14.10 -14.64 14.29
N THR A 55 -14.35 -14.13 15.49
CA THR A 55 -14.56 -12.71 15.78
C THR A 55 -13.34 -12.04 16.43
N GLN A 56 -12.18 -12.69 16.42
CA GLN A 56 -10.99 -12.23 17.13
C GLN A 56 -9.89 -11.80 16.16
N LEU A 57 -9.34 -10.60 16.36
CA LEU A 57 -8.06 -10.24 15.79
C LEU A 57 -6.97 -11.04 16.48
N SER A 58 -6.21 -11.78 15.71
CA SER A 58 -5.22 -12.73 16.23
C SER A 58 -3.85 -12.51 15.60
N ASN A 59 -2.81 -12.91 16.30
CA ASN A 59 -1.44 -12.93 15.79
C ASN A 59 -1.21 -14.14 14.86
N GLN A 60 -0.01 -14.26 14.31
CA GLN A 60 0.35 -15.34 13.39
C GLN A 60 0.20 -16.75 13.99
N LYS A 61 0.23 -16.87 15.33
CA LYS A 61 0.08 -18.15 16.05
C LYS A 61 -1.38 -18.48 16.38
N GLY A 62 -2.32 -17.60 16.05
CA GLY A 62 -3.73 -17.76 16.39
C GLY A 62 -4.11 -17.26 17.79
N GLU A 63 -3.23 -16.57 18.48
CA GLU A 63 -3.49 -16.00 19.81
C GLU A 63 -4.15 -14.63 19.65
N ALA A 64 -5.20 -14.34 20.43
CA ALA A 64 -5.89 -13.05 20.41
C ALA A 64 -4.93 -11.89 20.71
N LEU A 65 -5.00 -10.83 19.94
CA LEU A 65 -4.13 -9.67 20.06
C LEU A 65 -4.95 -8.38 20.18
N MET A 66 -4.49 -7.50 21.07
CA MET A 66 -5.05 -6.16 21.22
C MET A 66 -4.07 -5.12 20.65
N LEU A 67 -4.55 -4.30 19.72
CA LEU A 67 -3.83 -3.15 19.21
C LEU A 67 -4.14 -1.90 20.05
N ARG A 68 -3.09 -1.19 20.48
CA ARG A 68 -3.18 0.05 21.26
C ARG A 68 -2.26 1.10 20.67
N GLY A 69 -2.80 2.24 20.29
CA GLY A 69 -2.00 3.25 19.64
C GLY A 69 -2.72 4.57 19.43
N ALA A 70 -2.23 5.32 18.47
CA ALA A 70 -2.71 6.67 18.19
C ALA A 70 -2.99 6.86 16.69
N SER A 71 -4.06 7.62 16.38
CA SER A 71 -4.30 8.14 15.05
C SER A 71 -3.59 9.49 14.88
N PHE A 72 -2.97 9.69 13.72
CA PHE A 72 -2.34 10.97 13.38
C PHE A 72 -3.34 12.06 12.99
N GLY A 73 -4.61 11.67 12.77
CA GLY A 73 -5.62 12.56 12.18
C GLY A 73 -5.30 12.89 10.72
N TRP A 74 -6.08 13.74 10.11
CA TRP A 74 -5.96 14.10 8.70
C TRP A 74 -4.57 14.64 8.36
N HIS A 75 -3.91 14.08 7.37
CA HIS A 75 -2.54 14.47 6.98
C HIS A 75 -2.44 15.94 6.59
N ASN A 76 -3.46 16.49 5.94
CA ASN A 76 -3.52 17.88 5.48
C ASN A 76 -3.84 18.88 6.59
N LEU A 77 -4.50 18.46 7.68
CA LEU A 77 -4.74 19.29 8.85
C LEU A 77 -3.58 19.24 9.86
N TRP A 78 -2.89 18.11 9.95
CA TRP A 78 -1.84 17.86 10.93
C TRP A 78 -0.50 17.41 10.31
N PRO A 79 -0.04 18.01 9.19
CA PRO A 79 1.11 17.53 8.42
C PRO A 79 2.40 17.45 9.24
N ARG A 80 2.56 18.30 10.25
CA ARG A 80 3.75 18.33 11.12
C ARG A 80 4.04 17.00 11.82
N PHE A 81 3.02 16.15 12.01
CA PHE A 81 3.16 14.85 12.66
C PHE A 81 3.47 13.71 11.67
N TYR A 82 3.24 13.91 10.36
CA TYR A 82 3.43 12.88 9.34
C TYR A 82 4.91 12.65 8.99
N ASN A 83 5.66 12.19 9.99
CA ASN A 83 7.09 11.91 9.87
C ASN A 83 7.52 10.73 10.75
N GLN A 84 8.64 10.07 10.36
CA GLN A 84 9.14 8.89 11.05
C GLN A 84 9.55 9.14 12.51
N LYS A 85 9.92 10.39 12.89
CA LYS A 85 10.31 10.72 14.27
C LYS A 85 9.09 10.67 15.21
N ALA A 86 7.95 11.18 14.76
CA ALA A 86 6.70 11.10 15.53
C ALA A 86 6.28 9.63 15.76
N VAL A 87 6.37 8.79 14.71
CA VAL A 87 6.12 7.35 14.84
C VAL A 87 7.07 6.69 15.85
N ALA A 88 8.36 6.99 15.75
CA ALA A 88 9.37 6.45 16.67
C ALA A 88 9.07 6.84 18.12
N TRP A 89 8.70 8.09 18.35
CA TRP A 89 8.34 8.57 19.68
C TRP A 89 7.10 7.86 20.25
N LEU A 90 6.05 7.69 19.46
CA LEU A 90 4.86 6.93 19.87
C LEU A 90 5.21 5.46 20.18
N ALA A 91 6.05 4.84 19.38
CA ALA A 91 6.47 3.45 19.60
C ALA A 91 7.34 3.29 20.86
N THR A 92 8.29 4.21 21.10
CA THR A 92 9.26 4.07 22.19
C THR A 92 8.77 4.60 23.52
N ASP A 93 8.16 5.78 23.56
CA ASP A 93 7.75 6.45 24.80
C ASP A 93 6.34 6.07 25.22
N TRP A 94 5.40 6.08 24.27
CA TRP A 94 4.00 5.75 24.54
C TRP A 94 3.70 4.24 24.46
N LYS A 95 4.69 3.45 24.00
CA LYS A 95 4.53 2.01 23.84
C LYS A 95 3.37 1.61 22.91
N CYS A 96 3.07 2.45 21.94
CA CYS A 96 2.10 2.11 20.91
C CYS A 96 2.56 0.86 20.14
N ASN A 97 1.64 -0.08 19.89
CA ASN A 97 1.90 -1.22 19.02
C ASN A 97 1.26 -1.04 17.63
N VAL A 98 0.49 0.04 17.45
CA VAL A 98 -0.13 0.43 16.17
C VAL A 98 -0.18 1.95 16.07
N VAL A 99 -0.15 2.47 14.84
CA VAL A 99 -0.49 3.85 14.50
C VAL A 99 -1.44 3.87 13.31
N ARG A 100 -2.22 4.95 13.17
CA ARG A 100 -3.15 5.12 12.05
C ARG A 100 -2.75 6.35 11.23
N ALA A 101 -2.47 6.12 9.96
CA ALA A 101 -2.14 7.14 8.97
C ALA A 101 -3.42 7.52 8.20
N SER A 102 -4.08 8.58 8.66
CA SER A 102 -5.36 9.03 8.11
C SER A 102 -5.13 9.97 6.93
N MET A 103 -5.27 9.44 5.71
CA MET A 103 -5.12 10.23 4.50
C MET A 103 -6.40 11.01 4.21
N GLY A 104 -6.40 12.31 4.46
CA GLY A 104 -7.54 13.19 4.16
C GLY A 104 -7.84 13.26 2.66
N VAL A 105 -9.08 12.95 2.29
CA VAL A 105 -9.50 12.93 0.88
C VAL A 105 -10.06 14.28 0.45
N GLY A 106 -10.72 15.01 1.33
CA GLY A 106 -11.26 16.35 1.08
C GLY A 106 -10.50 17.46 1.82
N LEU A 107 -10.95 18.69 1.66
CA LEU A 107 -10.34 19.93 2.13
C LEU A 107 -9.03 20.29 1.41
N ASP A 108 -8.44 21.44 1.78
CA ASP A 108 -7.23 21.95 1.17
C ASP A 108 -6.05 20.99 1.38
N ASP A 109 -5.15 20.90 0.40
CA ASP A 109 -4.00 19.99 0.39
C ASP A 109 -4.35 18.50 0.57
N SER A 110 -5.59 18.13 0.28
CA SER A 110 -6.09 16.76 0.37
C SER A 110 -5.53 15.86 -0.75
N TYR A 111 -5.86 14.56 -0.66
CA TYR A 111 -5.51 13.61 -1.72
C TYR A 111 -6.10 13.97 -3.09
N LEU A 112 -7.30 14.56 -3.14
CA LEU A 112 -7.91 15.00 -4.40
C LEU A 112 -7.19 16.18 -5.05
N GLU A 113 -6.61 17.06 -4.26
CA GLU A 113 -5.91 18.24 -4.76
C GLU A 113 -4.41 18.01 -4.98
N ASN A 114 -3.78 17.27 -4.06
CA ASN A 114 -2.34 17.05 -4.04
C ASN A 114 -2.00 15.59 -3.70
N PRO A 115 -2.29 14.64 -4.60
CA PRO A 115 -2.13 13.21 -4.33
C PRO A 115 -0.68 12.82 -4.01
N GLU A 116 0.31 13.43 -4.63
CA GLU A 116 1.73 13.14 -4.36
C GLU A 116 2.13 13.52 -2.94
N TYR A 117 1.67 14.67 -2.46
CA TYR A 117 1.90 15.11 -1.10
C TYR A 117 1.21 14.20 -0.08
N ALA A 118 -0.04 13.86 -0.30
CA ALA A 118 -0.80 12.95 0.53
C ALA A 118 -0.10 11.57 0.64
N LEU A 119 0.29 10.99 -0.50
CA LEU A 119 1.04 9.74 -0.55
C LEU A 119 2.37 9.82 0.20
N LYS A 120 3.11 10.92 0.06
CA LYS A 120 4.36 11.15 0.80
C LYS A 120 4.12 11.20 2.31
N CYS A 121 3.08 11.87 2.77
CA CYS A 121 2.71 11.91 4.18
C CYS A 121 2.42 10.51 4.71
N VAL A 122 1.51 9.78 4.07
CA VAL A 122 1.14 8.42 4.48
C VAL A 122 2.36 7.49 4.48
N THR A 123 3.13 7.49 3.41
CA THR A 123 4.31 6.60 3.31
C THR A 123 5.36 6.91 4.36
N ASN A 124 5.54 8.16 4.79
CA ASN A 124 6.44 8.49 5.91
C ASN A 124 6.01 7.81 7.21
N VAL A 125 4.71 7.75 7.49
CA VAL A 125 4.19 7.09 8.69
C VAL A 125 4.31 5.58 8.56
N VAL A 126 3.95 5.01 7.41
CA VAL A 126 4.04 3.56 7.16
C VAL A 126 5.49 3.07 7.25
N ASP A 127 6.41 3.74 6.56
CA ASP A 127 7.84 3.40 6.59
C ASP A 127 8.42 3.56 8.01
N GLY A 128 7.95 4.56 8.76
CA GLY A 128 8.28 4.73 10.18
C GLY A 128 7.79 3.57 11.05
N ALA A 129 6.57 3.11 10.84
CA ALA A 129 5.99 1.97 11.57
C ALA A 129 6.73 0.67 11.26
N ILE A 130 7.05 0.41 9.99
CA ILE A 130 7.87 -0.74 9.58
C ILE A 130 9.22 -0.71 10.27
N LYS A 131 9.89 0.44 10.29
CA LYS A 131 11.20 0.62 10.96
C LYS A 131 11.14 0.35 12.46
N GLN A 132 10.05 0.74 13.13
CA GLN A 132 9.85 0.51 14.56
C GLN A 132 9.28 -0.89 14.85
N GLY A 133 8.81 -1.62 13.84
CA GLY A 133 8.20 -2.94 13.99
C GLY A 133 6.85 -2.89 14.69
N ILE A 134 6.09 -1.83 14.51
CA ILE A 134 4.70 -1.68 14.96
C ILE A 134 3.74 -1.82 13.78
N TYR A 135 2.46 -2.08 14.05
CA TYR A 135 1.43 -2.13 13.03
C TYR A 135 1.04 -0.72 12.57
N VAL A 136 0.44 -0.63 11.39
CA VAL A 136 -0.04 0.63 10.84
C VAL A 136 -1.32 0.43 10.04
N LEU A 137 -2.34 1.24 10.34
CA LEU A 137 -3.53 1.35 9.52
C LEU A 137 -3.27 2.41 8.44
N ILE A 138 -3.49 2.04 7.19
CA ILE A 138 -3.52 2.96 6.04
C ILE A 138 -4.98 3.27 5.78
N ASP A 139 -5.41 4.46 6.16
CA ASP A 139 -6.81 4.87 6.18
C ASP A 139 -7.10 5.87 5.04
N PHE A 140 -8.08 5.51 4.21
CA PHE A 140 -8.69 6.41 3.23
C PHE A 140 -9.74 7.25 3.94
N HIS A 141 -9.29 8.40 4.47
CA HIS A 141 -10.04 9.22 5.41
C HIS A 141 -11.04 10.12 4.71
N SER A 142 -12.21 9.58 4.43
CA SER A 142 -13.32 10.27 3.77
C SER A 142 -14.64 10.02 4.50
N HIS A 143 -15.57 10.96 4.35
CA HIS A 143 -16.98 10.82 4.71
C HIS A 143 -17.88 10.70 3.46
N LYS A 144 -17.28 10.65 2.27
CA LYS A 144 -17.99 10.63 0.98
C LYS A 144 -17.50 9.48 0.13
N LEU A 145 -18.32 9.06 -0.83
CA LEU A 145 -17.96 8.07 -1.83
C LEU A 145 -16.95 8.65 -2.80
N HIS A 146 -15.78 8.03 -2.87
CA HIS A 146 -14.70 8.33 -3.81
C HIS A 146 -14.11 7.02 -4.33
N THR A 147 -14.95 6.18 -4.93
CA THR A 147 -14.59 4.79 -5.29
C THR A 147 -13.40 4.71 -6.24
N ALA A 148 -13.35 5.55 -7.28
CA ALA A 148 -12.26 5.55 -8.26
C ALA A 148 -10.94 5.97 -7.64
N GLU A 149 -10.96 6.99 -6.79
CA GLU A 149 -9.80 7.51 -6.10
C GLU A 149 -9.29 6.52 -5.03
N ALA A 150 -10.21 5.88 -4.30
CA ALA A 150 -9.87 4.84 -3.33
C ALA A 150 -9.21 3.63 -4.01
N LYS A 151 -9.75 3.16 -5.13
CA LYS A 151 -9.15 2.07 -5.93
C LYS A 151 -7.74 2.45 -6.40
N THR A 152 -7.54 3.67 -6.87
CA THR A 152 -6.22 4.18 -7.28
C THR A 152 -5.24 4.22 -6.13
N PHE A 153 -5.65 4.77 -4.99
CA PHE A 153 -4.84 4.87 -3.79
C PHE A 153 -4.44 3.49 -3.25
N PHE A 154 -5.40 2.58 -3.07
CA PHE A 154 -5.11 1.26 -2.54
C PHE A 154 -4.35 0.37 -3.50
N THR A 155 -4.51 0.53 -4.82
CA THR A 155 -3.62 -0.12 -5.79
C THR A 155 -2.16 0.26 -5.54
N GLN A 156 -1.86 1.54 -5.35
CA GLN A 156 -0.49 2.01 -5.08
C GLN A 156 0.03 1.52 -3.72
N MET A 157 -0.81 1.60 -2.68
CA MET A 157 -0.43 1.14 -1.34
C MET A 157 -0.19 -0.38 -1.30
N ALA A 158 -1.08 -1.16 -1.90
CA ALA A 158 -0.92 -2.60 -1.96
C ALA A 158 0.31 -3.00 -2.79
N GLN A 159 0.57 -2.36 -3.94
CA GLN A 159 1.79 -2.61 -4.72
C GLN A 159 3.06 -2.33 -3.92
N LYS A 160 3.07 -1.26 -3.13
CA LYS A 160 4.24 -0.87 -2.34
C LYS A 160 4.43 -1.75 -1.11
N TYR A 161 3.37 -2.16 -0.44
CA TYR A 161 3.43 -2.77 0.89
C TYR A 161 2.88 -4.20 0.96
N LYS A 162 2.60 -4.86 -0.17
CA LYS A 162 2.19 -6.27 -0.17
C LYS A 162 3.18 -7.14 0.61
N ASN A 163 2.63 -8.10 1.34
CA ASN A 163 3.41 -9.01 2.18
C ASN A 163 4.15 -8.35 3.35
N VAL A 164 3.91 -7.07 3.64
CA VAL A 164 4.46 -6.39 4.81
C VAL A 164 3.53 -6.64 6.00
N PRO A 165 3.94 -7.41 7.01
CA PRO A 165 3.05 -7.85 8.10
C PRO A 165 2.56 -6.71 9.01
N ASN A 166 3.16 -5.52 8.89
CA ASN A 166 2.79 -4.34 9.65
C ASN A 166 1.46 -3.71 9.18
N VAL A 167 1.06 -3.94 7.92
CA VAL A 167 0.05 -3.13 7.23
C VAL A 167 -1.35 -3.69 7.40
N ILE A 168 -2.26 -2.79 7.72
CA ILE A 168 -3.72 -2.99 7.74
C ILE A 168 -4.31 -1.92 6.83
N TYR A 169 -5.22 -2.28 5.94
CA TYR A 169 -5.92 -1.34 5.07
C TYR A 169 -7.27 -0.98 5.68
N GLU A 170 -7.55 0.29 5.87
CA GLU A 170 -8.85 0.82 6.28
C GLU A 170 -9.45 1.56 5.09
N ILE A 171 -10.42 0.91 4.44
CA ILE A 171 -10.85 1.32 3.10
C ILE A 171 -11.77 2.53 3.06
N TRP A 172 -12.40 2.86 4.16
CA TRP A 172 -13.24 4.04 4.33
C TRP A 172 -13.32 4.42 5.81
N ASN A 173 -13.00 5.67 6.15
CA ASN A 173 -12.97 6.13 7.53
C ASN A 173 -14.34 6.02 8.22
N GLU A 174 -15.31 6.78 7.75
CA GLU A 174 -16.62 6.88 8.35
C GLU A 174 -17.67 7.12 7.26
N PRO A 175 -18.33 6.06 6.74
CA PRO A 175 -19.49 6.23 5.88
C PRO A 175 -20.57 7.07 6.58
N ASP A 176 -20.93 8.20 5.98
CA ASP A 176 -21.93 9.12 6.50
C ASP A 176 -23.35 8.51 6.40
N TYR A 177 -24.31 9.22 5.88
CA TYR A 177 -25.71 8.78 5.67
C TYR A 177 -25.88 7.90 4.41
N PHE A 178 -24.87 7.09 4.06
CA PHE A 178 -24.97 6.10 3.00
C PHE A 178 -25.70 4.84 3.51
N THR A 179 -26.45 4.21 2.62
CA THR A 179 -27.12 2.94 2.92
C THR A 179 -26.11 1.79 2.94
N TRP A 180 -26.43 0.72 3.66
CA TRP A 180 -25.56 -0.48 3.65
C TRP A 180 -25.29 -1.04 2.25
N PRO A 181 -26.25 -1.15 1.31
CA PRO A 181 -25.96 -1.56 -0.06
C PRO A 181 -24.91 -0.67 -0.77
N GLU A 182 -24.91 0.64 -0.55
CA GLU A 182 -23.93 1.55 -1.11
C GLU A 182 -22.54 1.36 -0.50
N VAL A 183 -22.47 1.24 0.82
CA VAL A 183 -21.21 0.97 1.56
C VAL A 183 -20.65 -0.39 1.15
N LYS A 184 -21.49 -1.40 1.03
CA LYS A 184 -21.12 -2.76 0.59
C LYS A 184 -20.55 -2.75 -0.83
N ALA A 185 -21.25 -2.12 -1.78
CA ALA A 185 -20.81 -2.04 -3.18
C ALA A 185 -19.44 -1.37 -3.30
N TYR A 186 -19.24 -0.24 -2.63
CA TYR A 186 -17.93 0.42 -2.53
C TYR A 186 -16.86 -0.51 -1.97
N SER A 187 -17.17 -1.17 -0.86
CA SER A 187 -16.22 -2.03 -0.16
C SER A 187 -15.80 -3.22 -1.03
N GLU A 188 -16.74 -3.88 -1.72
CA GLU A 188 -16.46 -4.99 -2.63
C GLU A 188 -15.52 -4.58 -3.75
N GLU A 189 -15.72 -3.40 -4.36
CA GLU A 189 -14.85 -2.89 -5.42
C GLU A 189 -13.43 -2.58 -4.94
N VAL A 190 -13.30 -1.93 -3.78
CA VAL A 190 -11.98 -1.57 -3.23
C VAL A 190 -11.24 -2.80 -2.70
N ILE A 191 -11.95 -3.72 -2.03
CA ILE A 191 -11.38 -4.99 -1.57
C ILE A 191 -10.85 -5.80 -2.76
N ALA A 192 -11.58 -5.86 -3.87
CA ALA A 192 -11.16 -6.61 -5.05
C ALA A 192 -9.77 -6.15 -5.55
N VAL A 193 -9.55 -4.84 -5.72
CA VAL A 193 -8.25 -4.34 -6.19
C VAL A 193 -7.12 -4.56 -5.19
N ILE A 194 -7.40 -4.52 -3.89
CA ILE A 194 -6.40 -4.85 -2.87
C ILE A 194 -6.04 -6.33 -2.97
N ARG A 195 -7.03 -7.21 -3.04
CA ARG A 195 -6.84 -8.68 -3.01
C ARG A 195 -6.14 -9.24 -4.25
N GLU A 196 -6.26 -8.59 -5.40
CA GLU A 196 -5.46 -8.93 -6.60
C GLU A 196 -3.95 -8.77 -6.35
N ILE A 197 -3.55 -7.88 -5.43
CA ILE A 197 -2.15 -7.51 -5.20
C ILE A 197 -1.64 -8.06 -3.87
N ASP A 198 -2.44 -7.92 -2.82
CA ASP A 198 -2.15 -8.33 -1.44
C ASP A 198 -3.31 -9.19 -0.91
N PRO A 199 -3.19 -10.52 -1.06
CA PRO A 199 -4.29 -11.44 -0.73
C PRO A 199 -4.56 -11.57 0.77
N ASP A 200 -3.62 -11.21 1.61
CA ASP A 200 -3.63 -11.68 2.99
C ASP A 200 -3.74 -10.60 4.08
N ASN A 201 -3.21 -9.37 3.85
CA ASN A 201 -3.23 -8.35 4.90
C ASN A 201 -4.68 -7.99 5.30
N ILE A 202 -4.86 -7.64 6.56
CA ILE A 202 -6.18 -7.27 7.11
C ILE A 202 -6.74 -6.06 6.35
N ILE A 203 -8.03 -6.13 6.03
CA ILE A 203 -8.82 -5.00 5.54
C ILE A 203 -9.90 -4.70 6.56
N LEU A 204 -10.03 -3.44 6.94
CA LEU A 204 -11.13 -2.89 7.72
C LEU A 204 -12.11 -2.23 6.77
N ALA A 205 -13.36 -2.64 6.83
CA ALA A 205 -14.48 -2.05 6.12
C ALA A 205 -15.44 -1.44 7.13
N GLY A 206 -15.90 -0.23 6.83
CA GLY A 206 -16.83 0.50 7.69
C GLY A 206 -18.30 0.06 7.53
N SER A 207 -19.16 0.62 8.36
CA SER A 207 -20.61 0.50 8.28
C SER A 207 -21.28 1.88 8.21
N PRO A 208 -22.58 1.99 7.83
CA PRO A 208 -23.28 3.27 7.81
C PRO A 208 -23.26 4.02 9.14
N HIS A 209 -23.61 5.32 9.10
CA HIS A 209 -23.67 6.21 10.24
C HIS A 209 -22.39 6.22 11.08
N TRP A 210 -21.26 6.54 10.42
CA TRP A 210 -19.96 6.66 11.10
C TRP A 210 -19.59 5.38 11.87
N ASP A 211 -19.78 4.22 11.23
CA ASP A 211 -19.50 2.89 11.77
C ASP A 211 -20.37 2.46 12.96
N GLN A 212 -21.54 3.10 13.13
CA GLN A 212 -22.44 2.79 14.25
C GLN A 212 -23.46 1.69 13.93
N ASP A 213 -23.83 1.52 12.65
CA ASP A 213 -24.89 0.60 12.24
C ASP A 213 -24.37 -0.80 11.88
N LEU A 214 -23.60 -1.40 12.78
CA LEU A 214 -23.03 -2.74 12.59
C LEU A 214 -24.11 -3.84 12.41
N HIS A 215 -25.30 -3.64 12.92
CA HIS A 215 -26.41 -4.59 12.79
C HIS A 215 -26.84 -4.80 11.33
N LEU A 216 -26.67 -3.78 10.47
CA LEU A 216 -26.99 -3.87 9.05
C LEU A 216 -26.00 -4.75 8.26
N VAL A 217 -24.80 -4.94 8.80
CA VAL A 217 -23.74 -5.74 8.16
C VAL A 217 -24.01 -7.25 8.31
N ALA A 218 -24.81 -7.63 9.30
CA ALA A 218 -25.11 -9.01 9.62
C ALA A 218 -26.30 -9.60 8.81
N GLU A 219 -26.99 -8.75 8.02
CA GLU A 219 -28.11 -9.13 7.15
C GLU A 219 -27.61 -9.41 5.72
#